data_8ff9d50aa00be913255b73053ffb5b54
#
_entry.id   8ff9d50aa00be913255b73053ffb5b54
#
_cell.length_a   1.000
_cell.length_b   1.000
_cell.length_c   1.000
_cell.angle_alpha   90.00
_cell.angle_beta   90.00
_cell.angle_gamma   90.00
#
_symmetry.space_group_name_H-M   'P 1'
#
loop_
_entity.id
_entity.type
_entity.pdbx_description
1 polymer ?
#
loop_
_entity_poly.entity_id
_entity_poly.type
_entity_poly.pdbx_seq_one_letter_code
_entity_poly.pdbx_strand_id
1 'polypeptide(L)'
;MEVTEALEAKAARLAEVERNFDDLIDMSLPGLRPHTAGLHPITQMTCDLNDAFLSLNFDIYEGPQVSSELYEFDHMNFAPDHPARESMDTYWIARTEATTGADRLCFRPHLTGTSIRYLRPHQPPF
;
A
#
# COMPACT_ATOMS: atom_id res chain seq x y z
N MET A 1 18.37 47.96 32.22
CA MET A 1 17.42 48.62 31.32
C MET A 1 17.18 47.80 30.03
N GLU A 2 18.22 47.48 29.30
CA GLU A 2 18.10 46.77 27.99
C GLU A 2 17.46 45.35 28.06
N VAL A 3 17.71 44.57 29.10
CA VAL A 3 17.16 43.23 29.26
C VAL A 3 15.69 43.22 29.65
N THR A 4 15.28 44.18 30.46
CA THR A 4 13.87 44.37 30.89
C THR A 4 12.98 44.79 29.71
N GLU A 5 13.50 45.68 28.88
CA GLU A 5 12.79 46.21 27.71
C GLU A 5 12.63 45.10 26.62
N ALA A 6 13.65 44.27 26.46
CA ALA A 6 13.58 43.10 25.54
C ALA A 6 12.59 42.02 26.04
N LEU A 7 12.48 41.83 27.36
CA LEU A 7 11.52 40.90 27.98
C LEU A 7 10.07 41.39 27.82
N GLU A 8 9.84 42.69 28.04
CA GLU A 8 8.52 43.31 27.86
C GLU A 8 8.07 43.27 26.39
N ALA A 9 8.97 43.57 25.46
CA ALA A 9 8.66 43.47 24.04
C ALA A 9 8.33 42.04 23.59
N LYS A 10 9.02 41.05 24.15
CA LYS A 10 8.74 39.63 23.85
C LYS A 10 7.42 39.14 24.46
N ALA A 11 7.11 39.62 25.68
CA ALA A 11 5.85 39.32 26.34
C ALA A 11 4.66 39.93 25.61
N ALA A 12 4.78 41.17 25.14
CA ALA A 12 3.76 41.82 24.32
C ALA A 12 3.50 41.09 23.00
N ARG A 13 4.56 40.59 22.33
CA ARG A 13 4.45 39.81 21.10
C ARG A 13 3.78 38.45 21.31
N LEU A 14 4.06 37.76 22.42
CA LEU A 14 3.41 36.50 22.77
C LEU A 14 1.92 36.71 23.07
N ALA A 15 1.57 37.75 23.81
CA ALA A 15 0.18 38.10 24.11
C ALA A 15 -0.63 38.54 22.85
N GLU A 16 0.03 39.05 21.83
CA GLU A 16 -0.59 39.39 20.53
C GLU A 16 -0.80 38.12 19.68
N VAL A 17 0.11 37.18 19.73
CA VAL A 17 -0.04 35.89 19.07
C VAL A 17 -1.16 35.04 19.71
N GLU A 18 -1.25 35.02 21.03
CA GLU A 18 -2.34 34.34 21.75
C GLU A 18 -3.70 34.96 21.41
N ARG A 19 -3.83 36.30 21.39
CA ARG A 19 -5.08 36.97 20.99
C ARG A 19 -5.49 36.65 19.55
N ASN A 20 -4.56 36.64 18.64
CA ASN A 20 -4.84 36.27 17.25
C ASN A 20 -5.24 34.81 17.05
N PHE A 21 -4.82 33.93 17.95
CA PHE A 21 -5.21 32.53 17.90
C PHE A 21 -6.64 32.30 18.43
N ASP A 22 -7.02 33.01 19.51
CA ASP A 22 -8.37 32.96 20.07
C ASP A 22 -9.42 33.54 19.14
N ASP A 23 -9.06 34.57 18.34
CA ASP A 23 -9.94 35.18 17.33
C ASP A 23 -10.14 34.29 16.08
N LEU A 24 -9.26 33.34 15.82
CA LEU A 24 -9.31 32.49 14.62
C LEU A 24 -10.11 31.20 14.78
N ILE A 25 -10.26 30.71 16.00
CA ILE A 25 -10.96 29.46 16.29
C ILE A 25 -12.01 29.68 17.39
N ASP A 26 -13.27 29.74 17.00
CA ASP A 26 -14.36 29.79 17.93
C ASP A 26 -14.59 28.39 18.55
N MET A 27 -14.07 28.19 19.75
CA MET A 27 -14.20 26.94 20.50
C MET A 27 -15.62 26.65 20.97
N SER A 28 -16.55 27.62 20.88
CA SER A 28 -17.96 27.40 21.22
C SER A 28 -18.75 26.75 20.09
N LEU A 29 -18.23 26.79 18.85
CA LEU A 29 -18.85 26.14 17.73
C LEU A 29 -18.56 24.64 17.72
N PRO A 30 -19.59 23.80 17.44
CA PRO A 30 -19.35 22.38 17.26
C PRO A 30 -18.44 22.16 16.05
N GLY A 31 -17.44 21.30 16.19
CA GLY A 31 -16.56 20.92 15.09
C GLY A 31 -17.33 20.34 13.91
N LEU A 32 -16.79 20.53 12.71
CA LEU A 32 -17.33 19.86 11.51
C LEU A 32 -17.30 18.35 11.71
N ARG A 33 -18.48 17.74 11.69
CA ARG A 33 -18.56 16.27 11.70
C ARG A 33 -18.01 15.76 10.37
N PRO A 34 -16.99 14.90 10.38
CA PRO A 34 -16.57 14.25 9.15
C PRO A 34 -17.75 13.43 8.59
N HIS A 35 -17.95 13.51 7.28
CA HIS A 35 -18.91 12.65 6.62
C HIS A 35 -18.53 11.20 6.88
N THR A 36 -19.43 10.42 7.44
CA THR A 36 -19.28 8.96 7.55
C THR A 36 -19.40 8.41 6.13
N ALA A 37 -18.27 8.10 5.53
CA ALA A 37 -18.25 7.40 4.25
C ALA A 37 -18.54 5.90 4.49
N GLY A 38 -19.32 5.29 3.61
CA GLY A 38 -19.44 3.85 3.51
C GLY A 38 -18.23 3.25 2.78
N LEU A 39 -18.04 1.94 2.90
CA LEU A 39 -17.06 1.22 2.10
C LEU A 39 -17.44 1.27 0.62
N HIS A 40 -16.43 1.36 -0.24
CA HIS A 40 -16.67 1.25 -1.69
C HIS A 40 -17.28 -0.13 -2.02
N PRO A 41 -18.22 -0.24 -2.96
CA PRO A 41 -18.89 -1.51 -3.30
C PRO A 41 -17.90 -2.65 -3.64
N ILE A 42 -16.79 -2.36 -4.31
CA ILE A 42 -15.73 -3.35 -4.57
C ILE A 42 -15.11 -3.86 -3.26
N THR A 43 -14.86 -2.97 -2.31
CA THR A 43 -14.30 -3.36 -1.01
C THR A 43 -15.29 -4.22 -0.22
N GLN A 44 -16.59 -3.87 -0.26
CA GLN A 44 -17.65 -4.68 0.36
C GLN A 44 -17.68 -6.08 -0.24
N MET A 45 -17.70 -6.18 -1.57
CA MET A 45 -17.68 -7.47 -2.26
C MET A 45 -16.42 -8.28 -1.94
N THR A 46 -15.27 -7.64 -1.84
CA THR A 46 -14.02 -8.32 -1.44
C THR A 46 -14.15 -8.89 -0.03
N CYS A 47 -14.71 -8.13 0.92
CA CYS A 47 -14.95 -8.64 2.28
C CYS A 47 -15.93 -9.82 2.28
N ASP A 48 -17.06 -9.70 1.56
CA ASP A 48 -18.07 -10.74 1.48
C ASP A 48 -17.52 -12.04 0.88
N LEU A 49 -16.70 -11.94 -0.19
CA LEU A 49 -16.02 -13.09 -0.79
C LEU A 49 -15.01 -13.72 0.16
N ASN A 50 -14.21 -12.90 0.84
CA ASN A 50 -13.24 -13.38 1.82
C ASN A 50 -13.94 -14.15 2.94
N ASP A 51 -15.02 -13.60 3.50
CA ASP A 51 -15.79 -14.26 4.55
C ASP A 51 -16.42 -15.58 4.07
N ALA A 52 -16.92 -15.61 2.85
CA ALA A 52 -17.48 -16.81 2.24
C ALA A 52 -16.40 -17.90 2.10
N PHE A 53 -15.22 -17.59 1.56
CA PHE A 53 -14.14 -18.56 1.39
C PHE A 53 -13.52 -19.01 2.72
N LEU A 54 -13.34 -18.10 3.68
CA LEU A 54 -12.92 -18.46 5.04
C LEU A 54 -13.90 -19.44 5.70
N SER A 55 -15.21 -19.25 5.50
CA SER A 55 -16.24 -20.17 6.02
C SER A 55 -16.15 -21.59 5.44
N LEU A 56 -15.59 -21.71 4.24
CA LEU A 56 -15.32 -22.97 3.55
C LEU A 56 -13.93 -23.55 3.87
N ASN A 57 -13.23 -22.96 4.83
CA ASN A 57 -11.89 -23.36 5.28
C ASN A 57 -10.80 -23.14 4.21
N PHE A 58 -10.94 -22.10 3.39
CA PHE A 58 -9.87 -21.62 2.52
C PHE A 58 -9.01 -20.60 3.26
N ASP A 59 -7.74 -20.54 2.92
CA ASP A 59 -6.84 -19.49 3.38
C ASP A 59 -6.80 -18.33 2.39
N ILE A 60 -6.73 -17.11 2.91
CA ILE A 60 -6.51 -15.92 2.08
C ILE A 60 -5.02 -15.61 2.11
N TYR A 61 -4.39 -15.67 0.95
CA TYR A 61 -2.97 -15.43 0.80
C TYR A 61 -2.69 -14.23 -0.10
N GLU A 62 -2.01 -13.22 0.45
CA GLU A 62 -1.57 -12.04 -0.30
C GLU A 62 -0.11 -12.21 -0.71
N GLY A 63 0.13 -12.26 -2.02
CA GLY A 63 1.47 -12.30 -2.58
C GLY A 63 2.07 -10.90 -2.79
N PRO A 64 3.40 -10.82 -2.96
CA PRO A 64 4.07 -9.55 -3.22
C PRO A 64 3.66 -8.95 -4.57
N GLN A 65 3.65 -7.61 -4.65
CA GLN A 65 3.35 -6.90 -5.89
C GLN A 65 4.53 -6.93 -6.87
N VAL A 66 5.76 -6.97 -6.34
CA VAL A 66 6.98 -7.16 -7.12
C VAL A 66 7.42 -8.60 -6.97
N SER A 67 7.60 -9.28 -8.09
CA SER A 67 7.97 -10.68 -8.16
C SER A 67 9.13 -10.88 -9.14
N SER A 68 9.63 -12.10 -9.23
CA SER A 68 10.68 -12.44 -10.17
C SER A 68 10.14 -13.26 -11.34
N GLU A 69 10.83 -13.16 -12.48
CA GLU A 69 10.55 -13.96 -13.67
C GLU A 69 10.45 -15.46 -13.34
N LEU A 70 11.26 -15.94 -12.41
CA LEU A 70 11.24 -17.31 -11.95
C LEU A 70 9.86 -17.75 -11.44
N TYR A 71 9.20 -16.92 -10.62
CA TYR A 71 7.89 -17.27 -10.05
C TYR A 71 6.72 -16.97 -10.97
N GLU A 72 6.87 -15.94 -11.79
CA GLU A 72 5.76 -15.49 -12.65
C GLU A 72 5.71 -16.24 -13.99
N PHE A 73 6.83 -16.84 -14.40
CA PHE A 73 6.91 -17.50 -15.71
C PHE A 73 7.58 -18.89 -15.65
N ASP A 74 8.81 -19.01 -15.13
CA ASP A 74 9.59 -20.23 -15.26
C ASP A 74 8.97 -21.39 -14.50
N HIS A 75 8.53 -21.18 -13.26
CA HIS A 75 7.86 -22.22 -12.45
C HIS A 75 6.49 -22.63 -13.01
N MET A 76 5.92 -21.85 -13.90
CA MET A 76 4.69 -22.18 -14.60
C MET A 76 4.92 -22.72 -16.01
N ASN A 77 6.18 -22.99 -16.34
CA ASN A 77 6.58 -23.56 -17.62
C ASN A 77 6.23 -22.69 -18.84
N PHE A 78 6.26 -21.37 -18.69
CA PHE A 78 6.16 -20.47 -19.82
C PHE A 78 7.47 -20.50 -20.62
N ALA A 79 7.37 -20.67 -21.94
CA ALA A 79 8.54 -20.63 -22.81
C ALA A 79 9.25 -19.26 -22.76
N PRO A 80 10.57 -19.19 -22.98
CA PRO A 80 11.32 -17.93 -22.97
C PRO A 80 10.83 -16.90 -23.98
N ASP A 81 10.28 -17.36 -25.09
CA ASP A 81 9.72 -16.55 -26.18
C ASP A 81 8.21 -16.34 -26.10
N HIS A 82 7.60 -16.65 -24.95
CA HIS A 82 6.16 -16.49 -24.78
C HIS A 82 5.76 -15.01 -24.80
N PRO A 83 4.72 -14.61 -25.57
CA PRO A 83 4.30 -13.20 -25.70
C PRO A 83 4.01 -12.49 -24.38
N ALA A 84 3.51 -13.19 -23.37
CA ALA A 84 3.25 -12.61 -22.05
C ALA A 84 4.51 -12.06 -21.34
N ARG A 85 5.72 -12.45 -21.80
CA ARG A 85 6.99 -11.92 -21.29
C ARG A 85 7.38 -10.60 -21.95
N GLU A 86 6.67 -10.18 -22.99
CA GLU A 86 6.95 -8.92 -23.66
C GLU A 86 6.63 -7.71 -22.79
N SER A 87 7.31 -6.61 -23.07
CA SER A 87 7.17 -5.36 -22.32
C SER A 87 5.79 -4.71 -22.43
N MET A 88 4.97 -5.14 -23.38
CA MET A 88 3.59 -4.68 -23.53
C MET A 88 2.65 -5.27 -22.49
N ASP A 89 2.90 -6.51 -22.06
CA ASP A 89 2.05 -7.26 -21.13
C ASP A 89 2.61 -7.35 -19.71
N THR A 90 3.94 -7.17 -19.56
CA THR A 90 4.62 -7.26 -18.26
C THR A 90 5.51 -6.05 -18.01
N TYR A 91 5.29 -5.38 -16.89
CA TYR A 91 6.14 -4.26 -16.46
C TYR A 91 7.41 -4.79 -15.77
N TRP A 92 8.52 -4.72 -16.48
CA TRP A 92 9.82 -5.11 -15.96
C TRP A 92 10.48 -3.98 -15.18
N ILE A 93 11.10 -4.31 -14.06
CA ILE A 93 11.88 -3.34 -13.29
C ILE A 93 13.24 -3.22 -13.93
N ALA A 94 13.60 -2.01 -14.35
CA ALA A 94 14.91 -1.73 -14.93
C ALA A 94 16.00 -1.97 -13.87
N ARG A 95 16.78 -3.04 -14.09
CA ARG A 95 18.02 -3.32 -13.36
C ARG A 95 19.15 -3.47 -14.34
N THR A 96 20.28 -2.91 -13.98
CA THR A 96 21.44 -2.79 -14.85
C THR A 96 22.13 -4.12 -15.19
N GLU A 97 21.86 -5.22 -14.46
CA GLU A 97 22.69 -6.42 -14.57
C GLU A 97 21.94 -7.75 -14.55
N ALA A 98 20.68 -7.80 -14.15
CA ALA A 98 19.93 -9.05 -14.09
C ALA A 98 19.15 -9.29 -15.39
N THR A 99 19.53 -10.30 -16.12
CA THR A 99 18.97 -10.57 -17.44
C THR A 99 17.89 -11.63 -17.47
N THR A 100 17.83 -12.56 -16.51
CA THR A 100 16.86 -13.68 -16.53
C THR A 100 16.63 -14.28 -15.15
N GLY A 101 15.51 -14.99 -14.99
CA GLY A 101 15.24 -15.88 -13.86
C GLY A 101 14.96 -15.14 -12.54
N ALA A 102 15.56 -15.64 -11.45
CA ALA A 102 15.27 -15.15 -10.09
C ALA A 102 15.65 -13.68 -9.86
N ASP A 103 16.65 -13.19 -10.58
CA ASP A 103 17.18 -11.83 -10.41
C ASP A 103 16.47 -10.80 -11.30
N ARG A 104 15.72 -11.24 -12.31
CA ARG A 104 14.91 -10.36 -13.14
C ARG A 104 13.57 -10.12 -12.47
N LEU A 105 13.32 -8.88 -12.07
CA LEU A 105 12.11 -8.48 -11.34
C LEU A 105 11.09 -7.82 -12.26
N CYS A 106 9.82 -8.10 -11.98
CA CYS A 106 8.67 -7.49 -12.65
C CYS A 106 7.56 -7.16 -11.65
N PHE A 107 6.64 -6.28 -12.04
CA PHE A 107 5.36 -6.22 -11.37
C PHE A 107 4.57 -7.48 -11.69
N ARG A 108 3.88 -8.01 -10.68
CA ARG A 108 3.08 -9.23 -10.82
C ARG A 108 2.03 -9.09 -11.93
N PRO A 109 2.16 -9.81 -13.06
CA PRO A 109 1.23 -9.71 -14.18
C PRO A 109 -0.06 -10.51 -13.94
N HIS A 110 -0.02 -11.54 -13.10
CA HIS A 110 -1.15 -12.42 -12.79
C HIS A 110 -1.05 -13.01 -11.37
N LEU A 111 -2.07 -13.76 -10.93
CA LEU A 111 -2.13 -14.31 -9.58
C LEU A 111 -1.41 -15.64 -9.39
N THR A 112 -1.13 -16.36 -10.45
CA THR A 112 -0.66 -17.75 -10.39
C THR A 112 0.73 -17.91 -9.74
N GLY A 113 1.63 -16.92 -9.92
CA GLY A 113 2.92 -16.89 -9.24
C GLY A 113 2.80 -16.87 -7.71
N THR A 114 1.75 -16.24 -7.20
CA THR A 114 1.40 -16.26 -5.78
C THR A 114 1.02 -17.64 -5.29
N SER A 115 0.27 -18.42 -6.10
CA SER A 115 -0.08 -19.80 -5.78
C SER A 115 1.17 -20.69 -5.68
N ILE A 116 2.13 -20.54 -6.58
CA ILE A 116 3.42 -21.25 -6.51
C ILE A 116 4.17 -20.92 -5.21
N ARG A 117 4.17 -19.65 -4.80
CA ARG A 117 4.80 -19.22 -3.55
C ARG A 117 4.14 -19.86 -2.33
N TYR A 118 2.82 -19.98 -2.34
CA TYR A 118 2.07 -20.63 -1.27
C TYR A 118 2.37 -22.14 -1.22
N LEU A 119 2.34 -22.82 -2.35
CA LEU A 119 2.51 -24.28 -2.43
C LEU A 119 3.91 -24.76 -2.01
N ARG A 120 4.96 -23.96 -2.26
CA ARG A 120 6.35 -24.38 -2.00
C ARG A 120 6.67 -24.77 -0.55
N PRO A 121 6.24 -24.00 0.48
CA PRO A 121 6.47 -24.34 1.88
C PRO A 121 5.44 -25.33 2.45
N HIS A 122 4.32 -25.55 1.77
CA HIS A 122 3.22 -26.39 2.26
C HIS A 122 3.29 -27.81 1.67
N GLN A 123 2.85 -28.80 2.45
CA GLN A 123 2.71 -30.16 1.98
C GLN A 123 1.23 -30.52 1.85
N PRO A 124 0.83 -31.29 0.81
CA PRO A 124 -0.54 -31.75 0.67
C PRO A 124 -1.00 -32.59 1.88
N PRO A 125 -2.32 -32.57 2.21
CA PRO A 125 -3.39 -31.80 1.58
C PRO A 125 -3.41 -30.32 2.03
N PHE A 126 -3.73 -29.40 1.12
CA PHE A 126 -3.90 -27.97 1.37
C PHE A 126 -5.18 -27.46 0.73
#